data_a8a2b681d72ab0ba030442ccfc041ea0
#
_entry.id   a8a2b681d72ab0ba030442ccfc041ea0
#
_cell.length_a   1.000
_cell.length_b   1.000
_cell.length_c   1.000
_cell.angle_alpha   90.00
_cell.angle_beta   90.00
_cell.angle_gamma   90.00
#
_symmetry.space_group_name_H-M   'P 1'
#
loop_
_entity.id
_entity.type
_entity.pdbx_description
1 polymer ?
#
loop_
_entity_poly.entity_id
_entity_poly.type
_entity_poly.pdbx_seq_one_letter_code
_entity_poly.pdbx_strand_id
1 'polypeptide(L)'
;MAYLFSSESVSEGHPDKVADQISDALLDQFLAYDENSRCAIETFNTTGQVVIMGEIRSKEYIDISTITRNTINAIGYTKAEYQFDGNSCGILSAIHEQSSDIRRGVDRNDAENQGAGDQGMMFGYACNETENYMPVTLDLAHLITVSYTHLRAHETLRYL
;
A
#
# COMPACT_ATOMS: atom_id res chain seq x y z
N MET A 1 17.77 33.65 10.67
CA MET A 1 18.28 32.37 10.07
C MET A 1 17.24 31.91 9.07
N ALA A 2 17.61 31.63 7.84
CA ALA A 2 16.68 31.05 6.88
C ALA A 2 16.45 29.58 7.30
N TYR A 3 15.21 29.19 7.49
CA TYR A 3 14.82 27.80 7.74
C TYR A 3 14.52 27.12 6.39
N LEU A 4 15.19 26.01 6.13
CA LEU A 4 14.93 25.20 4.94
C LEU A 4 14.01 24.04 5.32
N PHE A 5 12.93 23.88 4.57
CA PHE A 5 11.98 22.81 4.71
C PHE A 5 11.84 22.07 3.36
N SER A 6 11.84 20.76 3.38
CA SER A 6 11.72 19.92 2.20
C SER A 6 10.62 18.90 2.37
N SER A 7 9.98 18.53 1.27
CA SER A 7 9.00 17.45 1.19
C SER A 7 9.28 16.60 -0.04
N GLU A 8 8.85 15.37 -0.01
CA GLU A 8 8.97 14.46 -1.14
C GLU A 8 7.65 13.74 -1.40
N SER A 9 7.48 13.22 -2.61
CA SER A 9 6.38 12.37 -3.02
C SER A 9 6.90 11.31 -3.96
N VAL A 10 6.30 10.14 -3.94
CA VAL A 10 6.69 9.01 -4.79
C VAL A 10 5.60 8.68 -5.80
N SER A 11 6.01 8.26 -7.00
CA SER A 11 5.12 7.84 -8.07
C SER A 11 4.68 6.39 -7.92
N GLU A 12 3.71 5.97 -8.73
CA GLU A 12 3.07 4.65 -8.70
C GLU A 12 4.05 3.46 -8.72
N GLY A 13 5.12 3.56 -9.51
CA GLY A 13 6.13 2.51 -9.64
C GLY A 13 7.25 2.56 -8.59
N HIS A 14 7.21 3.49 -7.63
CA HIS A 14 8.20 3.51 -6.56
C HIS A 14 8.03 2.28 -5.65
N PRO A 15 9.11 1.64 -5.16
CA PRO A 15 9.01 0.44 -4.34
C PRO A 15 8.05 0.56 -3.16
N ASP A 16 8.08 1.68 -2.42
CA ASP A 16 7.17 1.89 -1.29
C ASP A 16 5.71 1.92 -1.75
N LYS A 17 5.43 2.58 -2.89
CA LYS A 17 4.07 2.64 -3.45
C LYS A 17 3.62 1.30 -4.01
N VAL A 18 4.52 0.52 -4.57
CA VAL A 18 4.24 -0.87 -5.00
C VAL A 18 3.88 -1.73 -3.80
N ALA A 19 4.60 -1.61 -2.69
CA ALA A 19 4.30 -2.33 -1.45
C ALA A 19 2.91 -1.97 -0.91
N ASP A 20 2.58 -0.68 -0.84
CA ASP A 20 1.25 -0.20 -0.45
C ASP A 20 0.15 -0.80 -1.33
N GLN A 21 0.30 -0.71 -2.65
CA GLN A 21 -0.69 -1.21 -3.60
C GLN A 21 -0.91 -2.72 -3.49
N ILE A 22 0.14 -3.49 -3.21
CA ILE A 22 0.00 -4.94 -2.98
C ILE A 22 -0.77 -5.20 -1.69
N SER A 23 -0.43 -4.53 -0.59
CA SER A 23 -1.12 -4.68 0.69
C SER A 23 -2.59 -4.28 0.57
N ASP A 24 -2.90 -3.18 -0.11
CA ASP A 24 -4.27 -2.70 -0.35
C ASP A 24 -5.06 -3.69 -1.21
N ALA A 25 -4.47 -4.21 -2.29
CA ALA A 25 -5.13 -5.19 -3.16
C ALA A 25 -5.47 -6.49 -2.44
N LEU A 26 -4.62 -6.93 -1.52
CA LEU A 26 -4.89 -8.09 -0.67
C LEU A 26 -6.01 -7.81 0.32
N LEU A 27 -5.99 -6.65 0.98
CA LEU A 27 -7.06 -6.21 1.88
C LEU A 27 -8.40 -6.15 1.15
N ASP A 28 -8.44 -5.54 -0.03
CA ASP A 28 -9.65 -5.41 -0.85
C ASP A 28 -10.25 -6.78 -1.18
N GLN A 29 -9.41 -7.75 -1.52
CA GLN A 29 -9.89 -9.11 -1.81
C GLN A 29 -10.47 -9.81 -0.59
N PHE A 30 -9.85 -9.68 0.58
CA PHE A 30 -10.42 -10.24 1.80
C PHE A 30 -11.76 -9.61 2.14
N LEU A 31 -11.87 -8.28 2.06
CA LEU A 31 -13.11 -7.54 2.35
C LEU A 31 -14.20 -7.82 1.32
N ALA A 32 -13.86 -8.08 0.06
CA ALA A 32 -14.84 -8.42 -0.97
C ALA A 32 -15.57 -9.74 -0.68
N TYR A 33 -14.94 -10.68 0.00
CA TYR A 33 -15.52 -11.98 0.33
C TYR A 33 -16.03 -12.09 1.78
N ASP A 34 -15.37 -11.40 2.71
CA ASP A 34 -15.80 -11.33 4.11
C ASP A 34 -15.59 -9.90 4.63
N GLU A 35 -16.66 -9.13 4.71
CA GLU A 35 -16.67 -7.74 5.20
C GLU A 35 -16.15 -7.58 6.63
N ASN A 36 -16.11 -8.68 7.39
CA ASN A 36 -15.60 -8.71 8.75
C ASN A 36 -14.14 -9.18 8.83
N SER A 37 -13.46 -9.31 7.69
CA SER A 37 -12.04 -9.65 7.65
C SER A 37 -11.22 -8.59 8.38
N ARG A 38 -10.17 -9.05 9.05
CA ARG A 38 -9.15 -8.21 9.70
C ARG A 38 -7.80 -8.59 9.15
N CYS A 39 -7.14 -7.64 8.57
CA CYS A 39 -5.88 -7.84 7.89
C CYS A 39 -4.86 -6.85 8.45
N ALA A 40 -3.74 -7.38 8.93
CA ALA A 40 -2.53 -6.65 9.24
C ALA A 40 -1.44 -7.22 8.32
N ILE A 41 -1.40 -6.76 7.08
CA ILE A 41 -0.52 -7.27 6.01
C ILE A 41 0.54 -6.22 5.70
N GLU A 42 1.79 -6.62 5.83
CA GLU A 42 2.96 -5.84 5.47
C GLU A 42 3.62 -6.45 4.23
N THR A 43 4.01 -5.59 3.31
CA THR A 43 4.67 -5.99 2.07
C THR A 43 6.03 -5.33 1.96
N PHE A 44 7.04 -6.13 1.61
CA PHE A 44 8.36 -5.65 1.20
C PHE A 44 8.63 -6.10 -0.22
N ASN A 45 9.19 -5.21 -1.03
CA ASN A 45 9.66 -5.56 -2.36
C ASN A 45 11.08 -5.05 -2.60
N THR A 46 11.80 -5.78 -3.44
CA THR A 46 13.14 -5.46 -3.91
C THR A 46 13.32 -6.08 -5.29
N THR A 47 14.48 -5.92 -5.88
CA THR A 47 14.82 -6.55 -7.15
C THR A 47 14.48 -8.05 -7.15
N GLY A 48 13.60 -8.44 -8.04
CA GLY A 48 13.22 -9.84 -8.27
C GLY A 48 12.40 -10.51 -7.17
N GLN A 49 11.99 -9.79 -6.09
CA GLN A 49 11.34 -10.45 -4.97
C GLN A 49 10.32 -9.58 -4.25
N VAL A 50 9.25 -10.22 -3.79
CA VAL A 50 8.25 -9.69 -2.86
C VAL A 50 8.14 -10.60 -1.65
N VAL A 51 8.09 -10.02 -0.46
CA VAL A 51 7.84 -10.70 0.80
C VAL A 51 6.58 -10.11 1.42
N ILE A 52 5.62 -10.95 1.73
CA ILE A 52 4.33 -10.58 2.32
C ILE A 52 4.22 -11.28 3.65
N MET A 53 4.00 -10.53 4.71
CA MET A 53 3.92 -11.08 6.06
C MET A 53 2.82 -10.39 6.87
N GLY A 54 2.40 -11.02 7.92
CA GLY A 54 1.41 -10.43 8.80
C GLY A 54 0.41 -11.42 9.35
N GLU A 55 -0.69 -10.88 9.85
CA GLU A 55 -1.76 -11.64 10.49
C GLU A 55 -3.10 -11.35 9.81
N ILE A 56 -3.88 -12.40 9.59
CA ILE A 56 -5.20 -12.29 8.98
C ILE A 56 -6.21 -13.07 9.81
N ARG A 57 -7.40 -12.49 9.89
CA ARG A 57 -8.60 -13.16 10.35
C ARG A 57 -9.69 -12.96 9.30
N SER A 58 -9.99 -14.01 8.57
CA SER A 58 -11.06 -14.08 7.58
C SER A 58 -11.67 -15.46 7.57
N LYS A 59 -12.86 -15.58 7.06
CA LYS A 59 -13.50 -16.88 6.79
C LYS A 59 -13.11 -17.45 5.44
N GLU A 60 -12.51 -16.62 4.59
CA GLU A 60 -12.21 -16.94 3.21
C GLU A 60 -10.72 -17.09 2.96
N TYR A 61 -10.40 -17.93 2.00
CA TYR A 61 -9.05 -18.08 1.46
C TYR A 61 -8.92 -17.33 0.14
N ILE A 62 -7.83 -16.60 -0.02
CA ILE A 62 -7.49 -15.94 -1.28
C ILE A 62 -6.13 -16.41 -1.80
N ASP A 63 -5.94 -16.39 -3.11
CA ASP A 63 -4.64 -16.68 -3.72
C ASP A 63 -3.77 -15.41 -3.72
N ILE A 64 -3.00 -15.27 -2.64
CA ILE A 64 -2.08 -14.15 -2.42
C ILE A 64 -1.12 -13.96 -3.58
N SER A 65 -0.58 -15.06 -4.12
CA SER A 65 0.40 -15.00 -5.21
C SER A 65 -0.21 -14.43 -6.48
N THR A 66 -1.39 -14.88 -6.86
CA THR A 66 -2.08 -14.40 -8.05
C THR A 66 -2.44 -12.92 -7.94
N ILE A 67 -2.97 -12.49 -6.79
CA ILE A 67 -3.33 -11.08 -6.56
C ILE A 67 -2.10 -10.20 -6.63
N THR A 68 -1.02 -10.58 -5.95
CA THR A 68 0.25 -9.85 -5.96
C THR A 68 0.80 -9.70 -7.39
N ARG A 69 0.82 -10.77 -8.18
CA ARG A 69 1.28 -10.73 -9.58
C ARG A 69 0.42 -9.81 -10.44
N ASN A 70 -0.89 -9.88 -10.28
CA ASN A 70 -1.82 -9.04 -11.02
C ASN A 70 -1.60 -7.55 -10.69
N THR A 71 -1.39 -7.21 -9.42
CA THR A 71 -1.09 -5.85 -8.97
C THR A 71 0.22 -5.34 -9.58
N ILE A 72 1.30 -6.12 -9.52
CA ILE A 72 2.60 -5.77 -10.11
C ILE A 72 2.47 -5.53 -11.62
N ASN A 73 1.74 -6.40 -12.32
CA ASN A 73 1.51 -6.26 -13.75
C ASN A 73 0.64 -5.03 -14.09
N ALA A 74 -0.37 -4.73 -13.27
CA ALA A 74 -1.23 -3.55 -13.44
C ALA A 74 -0.46 -2.23 -13.28
N ILE A 75 0.52 -2.19 -12.37
CA ILE A 75 1.44 -1.05 -12.19
C ILE A 75 2.33 -0.85 -13.42
N GLY A 76 2.57 -1.92 -14.20
CA GLY A 76 3.39 -1.85 -15.43
C GLY A 76 4.72 -2.61 -15.36
N TYR A 77 5.01 -3.31 -14.28
CA TYR A 77 6.18 -4.17 -14.18
C TYR A 77 5.90 -5.53 -14.86
N THR A 78 5.99 -5.53 -16.19
CA THR A 78 5.61 -6.67 -17.04
C THR A 78 6.77 -7.30 -17.79
N LYS A 79 7.99 -6.73 -17.67
CA LYS A 79 9.17 -7.17 -18.43
C LYS A 79 10.31 -7.56 -17.50
N ALA A 80 10.92 -8.72 -17.75
CA ALA A 80 12.05 -9.24 -16.97
C ALA A 80 13.29 -8.30 -16.99
N GLU A 81 13.43 -7.47 -18.03
CA GLU A 81 14.52 -6.50 -18.11
C GLU A 81 14.49 -5.43 -17.02
N TYR A 82 13.34 -5.21 -16.39
CA TYR A 82 13.20 -4.33 -15.22
C TYR A 82 13.78 -4.96 -13.95
N GLN A 83 14.20 -6.23 -14.01
CA GLN A 83 14.67 -7.02 -12.87
C GLN A 83 13.63 -7.16 -11.74
N PHE A 84 12.40 -6.84 -12.05
CA PHE A 84 11.22 -6.99 -11.23
C PHE A 84 10.00 -7.00 -12.14
N ASP A 85 9.27 -8.09 -12.17
CA ASP A 85 8.05 -8.21 -12.98
C ASP A 85 7.07 -9.20 -12.35
N GLY A 86 5.79 -9.02 -12.62
CA GLY A 86 4.73 -9.80 -12.01
C GLY A 86 4.75 -11.29 -12.37
N ASN A 87 5.41 -11.69 -13.48
CA ASN A 87 5.41 -13.08 -13.93
C ASN A 87 6.58 -13.89 -13.37
N SER A 88 7.75 -13.24 -13.15
CA SER A 88 9.00 -13.93 -12.79
C SER A 88 9.51 -13.62 -11.39
N CYS A 89 9.08 -12.55 -10.72
CA CYS A 89 9.53 -12.26 -9.36
C CYS A 89 9.17 -13.38 -8.38
N GLY A 90 10.05 -13.61 -7.41
CA GLY A 90 9.79 -14.49 -6.28
C GLY A 90 8.74 -13.87 -5.35
N ILE A 91 7.79 -14.67 -4.88
CA ILE A 91 6.81 -14.24 -3.87
C ILE A 91 6.93 -15.17 -2.68
N LEU A 92 7.27 -14.61 -1.53
CA LEU A 92 7.27 -15.31 -0.24
C LEU A 92 6.11 -14.80 0.59
N SER A 93 5.32 -15.73 1.12
CA SER A 93 4.21 -15.42 2.03
C SER A 93 4.48 -16.03 3.41
N ALA A 94 4.41 -15.20 4.44
CA ALA A 94 4.51 -15.57 5.85
C ALA A 94 3.32 -14.95 6.61
N ILE A 95 2.12 -15.37 6.23
CA ILE A 95 0.87 -14.89 6.81
C ILE A 95 0.36 -15.94 7.80
N HIS A 96 -0.05 -15.49 8.98
CA HIS A 96 -0.56 -16.31 10.07
C HIS A 96 -1.96 -15.87 10.48
N GLU A 97 -2.66 -16.72 11.23
CA GLU A 97 -3.89 -16.31 11.90
C GLU A 97 -3.61 -15.28 13.02
N GLN A 98 -4.51 -14.33 13.18
CA GLN A 98 -4.43 -13.33 14.26
C GLN A 98 -4.34 -14.00 15.63
N SER A 99 -3.41 -13.53 16.45
CA SER A 99 -3.22 -14.00 17.83
C SER A 99 -4.52 -13.99 18.65
N SER A 100 -4.79 -15.07 19.36
CA SER A 100 -5.97 -15.20 20.24
C SER A 100 -5.99 -14.19 21.38
N ASP A 101 -4.82 -13.70 21.80
CA ASP A 101 -4.71 -12.73 22.88
C ASP A 101 -5.06 -11.32 22.40
N ILE A 102 -4.60 -10.91 21.22
CA ILE A 102 -5.01 -9.67 20.56
C ILE A 102 -6.52 -9.71 20.32
N ARG A 103 -7.03 -10.82 19.83
CA ARG A 103 -8.45 -11.03 19.57
C ARG A 103 -9.32 -10.75 20.81
N ARG A 104 -8.94 -11.28 21.97
CA ARG A 104 -9.67 -11.06 23.24
C ARG A 104 -9.71 -9.59 23.66
N GLY A 105 -8.70 -8.81 23.34
CA GLY A 105 -8.64 -7.38 23.62
C GLY A 105 -9.49 -6.53 22.67
N VAL A 106 -9.70 -6.99 21.46
CA VAL A 106 -10.33 -6.24 20.36
C VAL A 106 -11.80 -6.58 20.20
N ASP A 107 -12.16 -7.88 20.26
CA ASP A 107 -13.55 -8.34 20.06
C ASP A 107 -14.43 -7.94 21.23
N ARG A 108 -15.46 -7.16 20.96
CA ARG A 108 -16.53 -6.78 21.86
C ARG A 108 -17.85 -7.35 21.36
N ASN A 109 -18.81 -7.55 22.28
CA ASN A 109 -20.14 -8.04 21.93
C ASN A 109 -21.00 -6.99 21.19
N ASP A 110 -20.52 -5.75 21.14
CA ASP A 110 -21.18 -4.60 20.56
C ASP A 110 -20.23 -3.93 19.55
N ALA A 111 -20.71 -3.78 18.32
CA ALA A 111 -19.94 -3.18 17.24
C ALA A 111 -19.52 -1.73 17.51
N GLU A 112 -20.34 -0.97 18.25
CA GLU A 112 -20.04 0.43 18.60
C GLU A 112 -18.89 0.54 19.62
N ASN A 113 -18.66 -0.50 20.40
CA ASN A 113 -17.59 -0.56 21.40
C ASN A 113 -16.41 -1.42 20.97
N GLN A 114 -16.29 -1.69 19.66
CA GLN A 114 -15.19 -2.47 19.11
C GLN A 114 -13.84 -1.82 19.42
N GLY A 115 -12.89 -2.62 19.93
CA GLY A 115 -11.54 -2.15 20.23
C GLY A 115 -10.65 -2.05 18.98
N ALA A 116 -9.59 -1.28 19.07
CA ALA A 116 -8.54 -1.25 18.05
C ALA A 116 -7.51 -2.35 18.27
N GLY A 117 -7.02 -2.95 17.19
CA GLY A 117 -5.99 -4.01 17.22
C GLY A 117 -4.57 -3.48 17.36
N ASP A 118 -4.40 -2.17 17.32
CA ASP A 118 -3.09 -1.53 17.38
C ASP A 118 -3.11 -0.32 18.31
N GLN A 119 -1.94 0.08 18.78
CA GLN A 119 -1.74 1.35 19.49
C GLN A 119 -1.84 2.51 18.50
N GLY A 120 -2.27 3.69 18.97
CA GLY A 120 -2.41 4.85 18.11
C GLY A 120 -1.90 6.12 18.79
N MET A 121 -1.11 6.89 18.04
CA MET A 121 -0.79 8.27 18.33
C MET A 121 -0.95 9.06 17.03
N MET A 122 -1.76 10.10 17.05
CA MET A 122 -2.12 10.85 15.87
C MET A 122 -1.66 12.29 16.00
N PHE A 123 -1.09 12.81 14.92
CA PHE A 123 -0.70 14.21 14.81
C PHE A 123 -1.46 14.83 13.64
N GLY A 124 -1.97 16.04 13.85
CA GLY A 124 -2.60 16.81 12.80
C GLY A 124 -1.84 18.11 12.58
N TYR A 125 -1.66 18.50 11.32
CA TYR A 125 -1.08 19.77 10.94
C TYR A 125 -1.82 20.35 9.74
N ALA A 126 -2.10 21.64 9.77
CA ALA A 126 -2.66 22.38 8.66
C ALA A 126 -2.08 23.81 8.65
N CYS A 127 -1.93 24.37 7.47
CA CYS A 127 -1.48 25.74 7.28
C CYS A 127 -2.28 26.41 6.15
N ASN A 128 -2.14 27.72 5.99
CA ASN A 128 -2.84 28.48 4.96
C ASN A 128 -1.96 28.83 3.75
N GLU A 129 -0.93 28.01 3.49
CA GLU A 129 -0.02 28.23 2.35
C GLU A 129 -0.65 27.83 1.01
N THR A 130 -1.61 26.91 1.02
CA THR A 130 -2.31 26.39 -0.15
C THR A 130 -3.81 26.31 0.12
N GLU A 131 -4.62 26.17 -0.93
CA GLU A 131 -6.10 26.06 -0.83
C GLU A 131 -6.55 24.80 -0.09
N ASN A 132 -5.74 23.74 -0.13
CA ASN A 132 -6.01 22.47 0.56
C ASN A 132 -5.43 22.41 1.98
N TYR A 133 -4.96 23.53 2.50
CA TYR A 133 -4.37 23.67 3.85
C TYR A 133 -3.11 22.82 4.10
N MET A 134 -2.40 22.46 3.03
CA MET A 134 -1.14 21.73 3.11
C MET A 134 0.06 22.66 2.93
N PRO A 135 1.24 22.32 3.49
CA PRO A 135 2.48 23.02 3.21
C PRO A 135 2.76 23.05 1.70
N VAL A 136 3.15 24.20 1.16
CA VAL A 136 3.39 24.39 -0.28
C VAL A 136 4.42 23.41 -0.84
N THR A 137 5.44 23.04 -0.06
CA THR A 137 6.46 22.07 -0.48
C THR A 137 5.88 20.68 -0.72
N LEU A 138 4.95 20.25 0.14
CA LEU A 138 4.28 18.95 0.01
C LEU A 138 3.29 18.97 -1.14
N ASP A 139 2.50 20.03 -1.24
CA ASP A 139 1.51 20.20 -2.31
C ASP A 139 2.17 20.18 -3.70
N LEU A 140 3.28 20.91 -3.85
CA LEU A 140 4.07 20.90 -5.08
C LEU A 140 4.70 19.53 -5.38
N ALA A 141 5.20 18.82 -4.38
CA ALA A 141 5.75 17.49 -4.56
C ALA A 141 4.68 16.52 -5.10
N HIS A 142 3.47 16.55 -4.55
CA HIS A 142 2.34 15.76 -5.04
C HIS A 142 1.90 16.18 -6.44
N LEU A 143 1.78 17.46 -6.70
CA LEU A 143 1.39 17.99 -8.00
C LEU A 143 2.36 17.57 -9.11
N ILE A 144 3.66 17.65 -8.86
CA ILE A 144 4.69 17.21 -9.81
C ILE A 144 4.57 15.71 -10.06
N THR A 145 4.41 14.90 -9.02
CA THR A 145 4.31 13.44 -9.14
C THR A 145 3.08 13.02 -9.92
N VAL A 146 1.92 13.60 -9.65
CA VAL A 146 0.66 13.33 -10.39
C VAL A 146 0.78 13.79 -11.84
N SER A 147 1.36 14.97 -12.09
CA SER A 147 1.57 15.47 -13.45
C SER A 147 2.51 14.57 -14.25
N TYR A 148 3.59 14.08 -13.63
CA TYR A 148 4.51 13.14 -14.27
C TYR A 148 3.80 11.83 -14.65
N THR A 149 2.99 11.26 -13.78
CA THR A 149 2.22 10.04 -14.06
C THR A 149 1.29 10.23 -15.27
N HIS A 150 0.58 11.35 -15.33
CA HIS A 150 -0.31 11.66 -16.46
C HIS A 150 0.45 11.90 -17.76
N LEU A 151 1.54 12.66 -17.73
CA LEU A 151 2.34 12.96 -18.91
C LEU A 151 3.00 11.69 -19.46
N ARG A 152 3.51 10.82 -18.61
CA ARG A 152 4.15 9.57 -19.03
C ARG A 152 3.16 8.60 -19.67
N ALA A 153 1.90 8.60 -19.27
CA ALA A 153 0.86 7.81 -19.94
C ALA A 153 0.69 8.17 -21.42
N HIS A 154 1.08 9.39 -21.83
CA HIS A 154 1.08 9.82 -23.24
C HIS A 154 2.41 9.53 -23.97
N GLU A 155 3.51 9.44 -23.27
CA GLU A 155 4.83 9.19 -23.88
C GLU A 155 5.15 7.71 -24.07
N THR A 156 4.64 6.84 -23.23
CA THR A 156 4.88 5.39 -23.31
C THR A 156 4.37 4.76 -24.62
N LEU A 157 3.41 5.38 -25.29
CA LEU A 157 2.98 4.95 -26.63
C LEU A 157 4.02 5.23 -27.74
N ARG A 158 5.08 5.97 -27.48
CA ARG A 158 6.08 6.38 -28.48
C ARG A 158 7.42 5.68 -28.36
N TYR A 159 7.70 5.02 -27.22
CA TYR A 159 8.98 4.38 -26.92
C TYR A 159 8.87 2.90 -26.47
N LEU A 160 7.68 2.33 -26.57
CA LEU A 160 7.43 0.89 -26.48
C LEU A 160 7.19 0.32 -27.86
#